data_5b9e94690689224101a072b69f78b065
#
_entry.id   5b9e94690689224101a072b69f78b065
#
_cell.length_a   1.000
_cell.length_b   1.000
_cell.length_c   1.000
_cell.angle_alpha   90.00
_cell.angle_beta   90.00
_cell.angle_gamma   90.00
#
_symmetry.space_group_name_H-M   'P 1'
#
loop_
_entity.id
_entity.type
_entity.pdbx_description
1 polymer ?
#
loop_
_entity_poly.entity_id
_entity_poly.type
_entity_poly.pdbx_seq_one_letter_code
_entity_poly.pdbx_strand_id
1 'polypeptide(L)'
;MDKPFEKRCRDYKKITVLIAILFNFAIIFANSSRFAKINVSSAAGNASAYAVIDVDSKEIIMSENADEPLPIASTTKILTALTVIENVFDLDEEVTIPVAACGIEGSSIYLTPGERLSYRDLLYGLMLRSGNDAAVALAVLTGGSVENFVILMNETARKYGAVNSNFANPHGLDDEKHKVTARDLARISAFAMENDTFKEIVSAKYYKTSGDAVRYMKNKNKMLFNYEGADGVKTGYTKKSGRCLVASAERNGRRFVSVVINRYNMWQDSENLLNKAFEQANRA
;
A
#
# COMPACT_ATOMS: atom_id res chain seq x y z
N MET A 1 -23.01 -17.73 -57.71
CA MET A 1 -23.66 -16.51 -57.16
C MET A 1 -23.75 -16.70 -55.64
N ASP A 2 -23.47 -15.69 -54.85
CA ASP A 2 -23.68 -15.51 -53.39
C ASP A 2 -22.41 -15.31 -52.47
N LYS A 3 -21.36 -14.65 -52.98
CA LYS A 3 -20.30 -14.16 -52.14
C LYS A 3 -20.45 -12.72 -51.54
N PRO A 4 -21.37 -11.84 -52.00
CA PRO A 4 -21.51 -10.51 -51.41
C PRO A 4 -22.37 -10.44 -50.14
N PHE A 5 -23.26 -11.42 -49.91
CA PHE A 5 -24.18 -11.39 -48.75
C PHE A 5 -23.53 -11.76 -47.44
N GLU A 6 -22.66 -12.77 -47.43
CA GLU A 6 -21.89 -13.18 -46.23
C GLU A 6 -20.89 -12.11 -45.77
N LYS A 7 -20.30 -11.36 -46.70
CA LYS A 7 -19.37 -10.27 -46.38
C LYS A 7 -20.09 -9.13 -45.65
N ARG A 8 -21.30 -8.77 -46.13
CA ARG A 8 -22.16 -7.76 -45.47
C ARG A 8 -22.59 -8.17 -44.08
N CYS A 9 -23.05 -9.41 -43.85
CA CYS A 9 -23.40 -9.88 -42.51
C CYS A 9 -22.23 -9.88 -41.53
N ARG A 10 -21.02 -10.17 -41.99
CA ARG A 10 -19.80 -10.16 -41.16
C ARG A 10 -19.37 -8.74 -40.78
N ASP A 11 -19.55 -7.77 -41.66
CA ASP A 11 -19.26 -6.37 -41.42
C ASP A 11 -20.28 -5.74 -40.45
N TYR A 12 -21.56 -6.08 -40.53
CA TYR A 12 -22.60 -5.68 -39.56
C TYR A 12 -22.32 -6.21 -38.17
N LYS A 13 -21.91 -7.49 -38.03
CA LYS A 13 -21.51 -8.04 -36.71
C LYS A 13 -20.32 -7.35 -36.11
N LYS A 14 -19.30 -6.95 -36.89
CA LYS A 14 -18.15 -6.18 -36.43
C LYS A 14 -18.52 -4.77 -35.96
N ILE A 15 -19.44 -4.12 -36.71
CA ILE A 15 -19.94 -2.77 -36.38
C ILE A 15 -20.75 -2.83 -35.08
N THR A 16 -21.59 -3.84 -34.88
CA THR A 16 -22.40 -4.02 -33.66
C THR A 16 -21.52 -4.26 -32.43
N VAL A 17 -20.46 -5.08 -32.55
CA VAL A 17 -19.50 -5.31 -31.48
C VAL A 17 -18.71 -4.04 -31.14
N LEU A 18 -18.33 -3.27 -32.17
CA LEU A 18 -17.59 -2.01 -31.95
C LEU A 18 -18.48 -0.96 -31.24
N ILE A 19 -19.74 -0.85 -31.61
CA ILE A 19 -20.71 0.03 -30.95
C ILE A 19 -20.96 -0.41 -29.50
N ALA A 20 -21.07 -1.71 -29.23
CA ALA A 20 -21.22 -2.22 -27.86
C ALA A 20 -19.99 -1.93 -26.99
N ILE A 21 -18.78 -2.03 -27.55
CA ILE A 21 -17.52 -1.67 -26.84
C ILE A 21 -17.47 -0.17 -26.56
N LEU A 22 -17.82 0.68 -27.52
CA LEU A 22 -17.86 2.13 -27.35
C LEU A 22 -18.94 2.57 -26.35
N PHE A 23 -20.08 1.88 -26.29
CA PHE A 23 -21.15 2.15 -25.33
C PHE A 23 -20.75 1.77 -23.91
N ASN A 24 -20.05 0.64 -23.72
CA ASN A 24 -19.47 0.26 -22.43
C ASN A 24 -18.38 1.23 -21.99
N PHE A 25 -17.52 1.69 -22.89
CA PHE A 25 -16.52 2.74 -22.58
C PHE A 25 -17.18 4.07 -22.18
N ALA A 26 -18.28 4.46 -22.81
CA ALA A 26 -19.03 5.67 -22.47
C ALA A 26 -19.70 5.58 -21.10
N ILE A 27 -20.21 4.39 -20.70
CA ILE A 27 -20.78 4.16 -19.37
C ILE A 27 -19.70 4.19 -18.30
N ILE A 28 -18.52 3.62 -18.56
CA ILE A 28 -17.37 3.66 -17.65
C ILE A 28 -16.89 5.11 -17.47
N PHE A 29 -16.80 5.90 -18.56
CA PHE A 29 -16.42 7.33 -18.50
C PHE A 29 -17.48 8.20 -17.82
N ALA A 30 -18.77 7.90 -17.95
CA ALA A 30 -19.86 8.66 -17.32
C ALA A 30 -19.93 8.41 -15.80
N ASN A 31 -19.49 7.25 -15.32
CA ASN A 31 -19.43 6.96 -13.89
C ASN A 31 -18.18 7.56 -13.20
N SER A 32 -17.08 7.77 -13.94
CA SER A 32 -15.84 8.36 -13.36
C SER A 32 -15.97 9.86 -13.01
N SER A 33 -16.99 10.57 -13.52
CA SER A 33 -17.17 12.01 -13.26
C SER A 33 -18.05 12.32 -12.04
N ARG A 34 -18.56 11.32 -11.30
CA ARG A 34 -19.51 11.53 -10.19
C ARG A 34 -18.88 11.88 -8.83
N PHE A 35 -17.55 11.72 -8.67
CA PHE A 35 -16.90 12.11 -7.43
C PHE A 35 -16.48 13.58 -7.47
N ALA A 36 -17.21 14.43 -6.76
CA ALA A 36 -16.80 15.82 -6.59
C ALA A 36 -15.48 15.88 -5.81
N LYS A 37 -14.49 16.60 -6.33
CA LYS A 37 -13.25 16.89 -5.59
C LYS A 37 -13.61 17.68 -4.34
N ILE A 38 -13.59 17.03 -3.18
CA ILE A 38 -13.84 17.68 -1.89
C ILE A 38 -12.50 18.21 -1.39
N ASN A 39 -12.34 19.53 -1.41
CA ASN A 39 -11.22 20.19 -0.75
C ASN A 39 -11.47 20.18 0.77
N VAL A 40 -10.73 19.35 1.49
CA VAL A 40 -10.67 19.40 2.95
C VAL A 40 -9.62 20.43 3.33
N SER A 41 -10.06 21.61 3.78
CA SER A 41 -9.16 22.67 4.24
C SER A 41 -8.22 22.14 5.33
N SER A 42 -6.90 22.20 5.10
CA SER A 42 -5.88 21.88 6.09
C SER A 42 -5.54 23.12 6.91
N ALA A 43 -5.49 22.98 8.23
CA ALA A 43 -4.82 23.95 9.08
C ALA A 43 -3.32 23.99 8.73
N ALA A 44 -2.78 25.18 8.57
CA ALA A 44 -1.47 25.50 8.03
C ALA A 44 -0.29 24.76 8.69
N GLY A 45 0.64 24.30 7.88
CA GLY A 45 1.97 23.88 8.28
C GLY A 45 2.55 22.82 7.34
N ASN A 46 3.64 23.14 6.66
CA ASN A 46 4.48 22.29 5.78
C ASN A 46 3.72 21.39 4.81
N ALA A 47 4.22 21.23 3.58
CA ALA A 47 3.56 20.45 2.53
C ALA A 47 3.03 19.11 3.08
N SER A 48 1.71 19.01 3.17
CA SER A 48 1.00 17.80 3.57
C SER A 48 0.18 17.31 2.39
N ALA A 49 -0.01 16.00 2.29
CA ALA A 49 -0.76 15.41 1.20
C ALA A 49 -1.72 14.32 1.73
N TYR A 50 -2.80 14.09 0.97
CA TYR A 50 -3.60 12.89 1.14
C TYR A 50 -4.15 12.38 -0.19
N ALA A 51 -4.48 11.10 -0.20
CA ALA A 51 -5.24 10.45 -1.26
C ALA A 51 -6.17 9.40 -0.64
N VAL A 52 -7.37 9.25 -1.20
CA VAL A 52 -8.27 8.15 -0.90
C VAL A 52 -8.56 7.40 -2.19
N ILE A 53 -8.38 6.10 -2.16
CA ILE A 53 -8.60 5.21 -3.30
C ILE A 53 -9.68 4.19 -2.97
N ASP A 54 -10.56 3.94 -3.93
CA ASP A 54 -11.45 2.79 -3.93
C ASP A 54 -10.64 1.57 -4.38
N VAL A 55 -10.62 0.51 -3.57
CA VAL A 55 -9.76 -0.66 -3.84
C VAL A 55 -10.26 -1.46 -5.04
N ASP A 56 -11.56 -1.51 -5.28
CA ASP A 56 -12.13 -2.30 -6.36
C ASP A 56 -11.92 -1.60 -7.73
N SER A 57 -12.25 -0.32 -7.82
CA SER A 57 -12.12 0.45 -9.07
C SER A 57 -10.71 0.99 -9.34
N LYS A 58 -9.84 1.04 -8.33
CA LYS A 58 -8.51 1.72 -8.35
C LYS A 58 -8.59 3.22 -8.65
N GLU A 59 -9.78 3.82 -8.48
CA GLU A 59 -9.97 5.25 -8.67
C GLU A 59 -9.60 6.05 -7.41
N ILE A 60 -8.86 7.13 -7.59
CA ILE A 60 -8.62 8.13 -6.54
C ILE A 60 -9.88 8.99 -6.42
N ILE A 61 -10.63 8.80 -5.35
CA ILE A 61 -11.93 9.47 -5.13
C ILE A 61 -11.80 10.80 -4.40
N MET A 62 -10.75 10.99 -3.61
CA MET A 62 -10.44 12.25 -2.93
C MET A 62 -8.93 12.45 -2.88
N SER A 63 -8.44 13.67 -3.04
CA SER A 63 -7.00 13.96 -2.93
C SER A 63 -6.70 15.44 -2.68
N GLU A 64 -5.56 15.70 -2.05
CA GLU A 64 -4.95 17.03 -1.89
C GLU A 64 -3.43 16.87 -1.97
N ASN A 65 -2.77 17.66 -2.81
CA ASN A 65 -1.32 17.60 -3.04
C ASN A 65 -0.81 16.18 -3.33
N ALA A 66 -1.67 15.32 -3.91
CA ALA A 66 -1.41 13.88 -3.99
C ALA A 66 -0.27 13.51 -4.95
N ASP A 67 0.14 14.43 -5.81
CA ASP A 67 1.23 14.25 -6.78
C ASP A 67 2.55 14.88 -6.31
N GLU A 68 2.59 15.47 -5.12
CA GLU A 68 3.80 16.03 -4.51
C GLU A 68 4.69 14.89 -3.97
N PRO A 69 5.96 14.79 -4.41
CA PRO A 69 6.90 13.77 -3.90
C PRO A 69 7.40 14.12 -2.51
N LEU A 70 6.96 13.38 -1.50
CA LEU A 70 7.23 13.62 -0.09
C LEU A 70 7.97 12.45 0.57
N PRO A 71 8.70 12.67 1.67
CA PRO A 71 9.17 11.59 2.53
C PRO A 71 7.98 10.95 3.26
N ILE A 72 7.92 9.63 3.28
CA ILE A 72 6.77 8.87 3.78
C ILE A 72 7.07 8.00 5.01
N ALA A 73 8.30 8.06 5.53
CA ALA A 73 8.76 7.24 6.64
C ALA A 73 8.42 5.74 6.45
N SER A 74 8.08 5.05 7.53
CA SER A 74 7.82 3.61 7.54
C SER A 74 6.57 3.16 6.78
N THR A 75 5.78 4.05 6.15
CA THR A 75 4.75 3.59 5.20
C THR A 75 5.37 2.97 3.94
N THR A 76 6.66 3.22 3.68
CA THR A 76 7.53 2.49 2.73
C THR A 76 7.41 0.97 2.85
N LYS A 77 7.26 0.46 4.07
CA LYS A 77 7.23 -0.98 4.38
C LYS A 77 6.03 -1.72 3.76
N ILE A 78 5.01 -0.99 3.30
CA ILE A 78 3.93 -1.55 2.49
C ILE A 78 4.50 -2.15 1.20
N LEU A 79 5.31 -1.37 0.48
CA LEU A 79 5.95 -1.87 -0.74
C LEU A 79 7.00 -2.94 -0.44
N THR A 80 7.76 -2.79 0.64
CA THR A 80 8.73 -3.82 1.08
C THR A 80 8.03 -5.16 1.31
N ALA A 81 6.92 -5.18 2.05
CA ALA A 81 6.16 -6.40 2.30
C ALA A 81 5.59 -7.00 1.00
N LEU A 82 5.00 -6.16 0.15
CA LEU A 82 4.45 -6.61 -1.13
C LEU A 82 5.53 -7.19 -2.03
N THR A 83 6.70 -6.54 -2.13
CA THR A 83 7.85 -7.05 -2.90
C THR A 83 8.33 -8.41 -2.39
N VAL A 84 8.40 -8.61 -1.06
CA VAL A 84 8.78 -9.90 -0.48
C VAL A 84 7.73 -10.97 -0.81
N ILE A 85 6.45 -10.70 -0.58
CA ILE A 85 5.35 -11.64 -0.83
C ILE A 85 5.31 -12.08 -2.29
N GLU A 86 5.65 -11.21 -3.23
CA GLU A 86 5.69 -11.55 -4.66
C GLU A 86 6.92 -12.34 -5.10
N ASN A 87 8.01 -12.29 -4.35
CA ASN A 87 9.29 -12.89 -4.76
C ASN A 87 9.71 -14.09 -3.90
N VAL A 88 9.04 -14.36 -2.79
CA VAL A 88 9.33 -15.51 -1.91
C VAL A 88 8.23 -16.55 -2.08
N PHE A 89 8.62 -17.77 -2.48
CA PHE A 89 7.68 -18.84 -2.77
C PHE A 89 7.05 -19.43 -1.48
N ASP A 90 7.86 -19.64 -0.44
CA ASP A 90 7.43 -20.19 0.84
C ASP A 90 7.75 -19.19 1.97
N LEU A 91 6.71 -18.54 2.46
CA LEU A 91 6.84 -17.57 3.56
C LEU A 91 7.04 -18.22 4.93
N ASP A 92 6.79 -19.50 5.05
CA ASP A 92 6.99 -20.28 6.27
C ASP A 92 8.37 -20.94 6.34
N GLU A 93 9.18 -20.78 5.27
CA GLU A 93 10.60 -21.17 5.27
C GLU A 93 11.35 -20.41 6.38
N GLU A 94 12.05 -21.17 7.24
CA GLU A 94 12.95 -20.62 8.26
C GLU A 94 14.28 -20.19 7.63
N VAL A 95 14.64 -18.94 7.87
CA VAL A 95 15.88 -18.35 7.37
C VAL A 95 16.79 -17.91 8.51
N THR A 96 18.08 -17.86 8.25
CA THR A 96 19.10 -17.38 9.20
C THR A 96 19.23 -15.85 9.05
N ILE A 97 19.08 -15.11 10.15
CA ILE A 97 19.16 -13.66 10.14
C ILE A 97 20.59 -13.19 9.83
N PRO A 98 20.76 -12.41 8.75
CA PRO A 98 22.09 -11.89 8.37
C PRO A 98 22.58 -10.82 9.34
N VAL A 99 23.88 -10.80 9.61
CA VAL A 99 24.53 -9.80 10.48
C VAL A 99 24.17 -8.36 10.07
N ALA A 100 24.09 -8.10 8.76
CA ALA A 100 23.76 -6.78 8.20
C ALA A 100 22.39 -6.26 8.60
N ALA A 101 21.47 -7.11 9.05
CA ALA A 101 20.14 -6.71 9.50
C ALA A 101 20.10 -6.29 10.97
N CYS A 102 21.15 -6.50 11.73
CA CYS A 102 21.16 -6.24 13.17
C CYS A 102 21.66 -4.84 13.50
N GLY A 103 21.09 -4.24 14.55
CA GLY A 103 21.55 -2.91 15.01
C GLY A 103 21.07 -1.74 14.13
N ILE A 104 20.09 -1.94 13.28
CA ILE A 104 19.53 -0.88 12.41
C ILE A 104 18.80 0.16 13.25
N GLU A 105 19.09 1.44 12.99
CA GLU A 105 18.50 2.58 13.67
C GLU A 105 16.96 2.59 13.62
N GLY A 106 16.33 3.05 14.69
CA GLY A 106 14.89 3.32 14.77
C GLY A 106 14.07 2.16 15.34
N SER A 107 12.88 1.91 14.77
CA SER A 107 12.02 0.80 15.25
C SER A 107 12.66 -0.55 14.94
N SER A 108 12.67 -1.45 15.92
CA SER A 108 13.29 -2.77 15.82
C SER A 108 12.40 -3.86 16.42
N ILE A 109 12.56 -5.09 15.98
CA ILE A 109 12.11 -6.31 16.64
C ILE A 109 13.27 -7.02 17.36
N TYR A 110 14.43 -6.36 17.39
CA TYR A 110 15.65 -6.81 18.09
C TYR A 110 16.17 -8.15 17.54
N LEU A 111 16.38 -8.19 16.22
CA LEU A 111 16.99 -9.33 15.57
C LEU A 111 18.44 -9.50 16.04
N THR A 112 18.83 -10.76 16.23
CA THR A 112 20.19 -11.15 16.58
C THR A 112 20.85 -11.92 15.42
N PRO A 113 22.18 -11.74 15.21
CA PRO A 113 22.85 -12.46 14.13
C PRO A 113 22.75 -13.96 14.29
N GLY A 114 22.39 -14.67 13.22
CA GLY A 114 22.33 -16.12 13.20
C GLY A 114 21.09 -16.75 13.81
N GLU A 115 20.16 -15.98 14.42
CA GLU A 115 18.87 -16.54 14.85
C GLU A 115 18.04 -16.99 13.66
N ARG A 116 17.10 -17.89 13.90
CA ARG A 116 16.22 -18.43 12.87
C ARG A 116 14.79 -17.93 13.07
N LEU A 117 14.21 -17.41 12.00
CA LEU A 117 12.82 -16.94 11.91
C LEU A 117 12.30 -17.25 10.51
N SER A 118 10.99 -17.40 10.35
CA SER A 118 10.40 -17.50 9.02
C SER A 118 10.30 -16.13 8.33
N TYR A 119 10.18 -16.12 6.99
CA TYR A 119 9.83 -14.89 6.28
C TYR A 119 8.52 -14.28 6.81
N ARG A 120 7.56 -15.12 7.18
CA ARG A 120 6.29 -14.70 7.79
C ARG A 120 6.52 -13.98 9.11
N ASP A 121 7.34 -14.49 10.01
CA ASP A 121 7.70 -13.84 11.28
C ASP A 121 8.31 -12.46 11.04
N LEU A 122 9.21 -12.36 10.06
CA LEU A 122 9.85 -11.10 9.66
C LEU A 122 8.84 -10.09 9.08
N LEU A 123 7.89 -10.55 8.24
CA LEU A 123 6.82 -9.72 7.70
C LEU A 123 5.88 -9.18 8.79
N TYR A 124 5.53 -10.00 9.77
CA TYR A 124 4.79 -9.52 10.94
C TYR A 124 5.59 -8.50 11.75
N GLY A 125 6.87 -8.74 11.96
CA GLY A 125 7.79 -7.79 12.61
C GLY A 125 7.88 -6.46 11.85
N LEU A 126 7.99 -6.54 10.54
CA LEU A 126 8.00 -5.39 9.62
C LEU A 126 6.72 -4.55 9.75
N MET A 127 5.56 -5.19 9.69
CA MET A 127 4.30 -4.46 9.60
C MET A 127 3.76 -4.06 10.97
N LEU A 128 3.73 -4.93 11.96
CA LEU A 128 3.15 -4.66 13.28
C LEU A 128 4.04 -3.74 14.13
N ARG A 129 5.35 -4.04 14.15
CA ARG A 129 6.32 -3.31 15.00
C ARG A 129 7.08 -2.24 14.24
N SER A 130 6.98 -2.26 12.91
CA SER A 130 7.73 -1.35 12.03
C SER A 130 9.25 -1.59 12.10
N GLY A 131 9.69 -2.86 12.30
CA GLY A 131 11.10 -3.22 12.44
C GLY A 131 11.92 -2.80 11.21
N ASN A 132 12.94 -1.96 11.41
CA ASN A 132 13.89 -1.60 10.37
C ASN A 132 14.89 -2.75 10.14
N ASP A 133 15.24 -3.46 11.21
CA ASP A 133 15.98 -4.70 11.18
C ASP A 133 15.27 -5.78 10.35
N ALA A 134 13.98 -5.98 10.56
CA ALA A 134 13.16 -6.87 9.74
C ALA A 134 13.14 -6.44 8.26
N ALA A 135 13.07 -5.13 7.98
CA ALA A 135 13.11 -4.62 6.61
C ALA A 135 14.43 -4.94 5.91
N VAL A 136 15.56 -4.76 6.60
CA VAL A 136 16.90 -5.08 6.05
C VAL A 136 17.09 -6.59 5.93
N ALA A 137 16.64 -7.38 6.92
CA ALA A 137 16.70 -8.85 6.83
C ALA A 137 15.95 -9.36 5.59
N LEU A 138 14.69 -8.95 5.42
CA LEU A 138 13.87 -9.31 4.27
C LEU A 138 14.52 -8.87 2.94
N ALA A 139 15.07 -7.65 2.91
CA ALA A 139 15.74 -7.15 1.70
C ALA A 139 16.96 -7.99 1.31
N VAL A 140 17.83 -8.32 2.26
CA VAL A 140 19.02 -9.14 2.00
C VAL A 140 18.62 -10.57 1.62
N LEU A 141 17.66 -11.16 2.33
CA LEU A 141 17.22 -12.55 2.08
C LEU A 141 16.50 -12.70 0.74
N THR A 142 15.72 -11.70 0.32
CA THR A 142 14.95 -11.76 -0.94
C THR A 142 15.78 -11.29 -2.15
N GLY A 143 16.54 -10.22 -1.99
CA GLY A 143 17.29 -9.59 -3.10
C GLY A 143 18.77 -9.95 -3.17
N GLY A 144 19.29 -10.70 -2.18
CA GLY A 144 20.73 -10.96 -2.03
C GLY A 144 21.52 -9.76 -1.47
N SER A 145 21.03 -8.55 -1.65
CA SER A 145 21.53 -7.29 -1.03
C SER A 145 20.41 -6.27 -0.91
N VAL A 146 20.63 -5.23 -0.09
CA VAL A 146 19.68 -4.11 0.02
C VAL A 146 19.54 -3.36 -1.30
N GLU A 147 20.64 -3.15 -2.01
CA GLU A 147 20.67 -2.44 -3.29
C GLU A 147 19.84 -3.17 -4.36
N ASN A 148 20.04 -4.47 -4.52
CA ASN A 148 19.24 -5.29 -5.44
C ASN A 148 17.77 -5.31 -5.06
N PHE A 149 17.46 -5.41 -3.77
CA PHE A 149 16.09 -5.38 -3.29
C PHE A 149 15.41 -4.03 -3.57
N VAL A 150 16.13 -2.92 -3.45
CA VAL A 150 15.62 -1.59 -3.83
C VAL A 150 15.29 -1.51 -5.32
N ILE A 151 16.04 -2.18 -6.17
CA ILE A 151 15.70 -2.29 -7.61
C ILE A 151 14.36 -3.03 -7.75
N LEU A 152 14.21 -4.20 -7.11
CA LEU A 152 12.96 -4.98 -7.10
C LEU A 152 11.77 -4.15 -6.56
N MET A 153 11.97 -3.39 -5.48
CA MET A 153 10.93 -2.49 -4.95
C MET A 153 10.45 -1.50 -6.01
N ASN A 154 11.37 -0.84 -6.71
CA ASN A 154 11.00 0.15 -7.72
C ASN A 154 10.37 -0.50 -8.97
N GLU A 155 10.73 -1.73 -9.31
CA GLU A 155 10.07 -2.52 -10.36
C GLU A 155 8.65 -2.90 -9.93
N THR A 156 8.45 -3.38 -8.70
CA THR A 156 7.13 -3.66 -8.12
C THR A 156 6.28 -2.39 -8.07
N ALA A 157 6.84 -1.24 -7.67
CA ALA A 157 6.13 0.03 -7.68
C ALA A 157 5.62 0.39 -9.09
N ARG A 158 6.49 0.30 -10.11
CA ARG A 158 6.12 0.56 -11.51
C ARG A 158 5.07 -0.40 -12.04
N LYS A 159 5.16 -1.69 -11.69
CA LYS A 159 4.16 -2.71 -12.02
C LYS A 159 2.74 -2.30 -11.58
N TYR A 160 2.63 -1.64 -10.43
CA TYR A 160 1.36 -1.14 -9.88
C TYR A 160 1.07 0.34 -10.22
N GLY A 161 1.74 0.88 -11.23
CA GLY A 161 1.46 2.21 -11.77
C GLY A 161 1.95 3.37 -10.89
N ALA A 162 2.84 3.10 -9.93
CA ALA A 162 3.49 4.13 -9.11
C ALA A 162 4.74 4.65 -9.84
N VAL A 163 4.53 5.59 -10.76
CA VAL A 163 5.56 6.07 -11.69
C VAL A 163 6.18 7.42 -11.27
N ASN A 164 5.57 8.11 -10.31
CA ASN A 164 6.04 9.42 -9.81
C ASN A 164 6.73 9.30 -8.44
N SER A 165 7.22 8.12 -8.13
CA SER A 165 7.82 7.79 -6.83
C SER A 165 9.15 7.09 -7.01
N ASN A 166 10.06 7.27 -6.05
CA ASN A 166 11.32 6.56 -5.97
C ASN A 166 11.57 6.07 -4.55
N PHE A 167 11.86 4.79 -4.41
CA PHE A 167 12.23 4.15 -3.16
C PHE A 167 13.74 3.94 -3.12
N ALA A 168 14.42 4.41 -2.07
CA ALA A 168 15.87 4.32 -1.91
C ALA A 168 16.31 3.33 -0.83
N ASN A 169 15.37 2.86 0.01
CA ASN A 169 15.65 1.88 1.06
C ASN A 169 14.37 1.11 1.45
N PRO A 170 14.47 -0.05 2.13
CA PRO A 170 13.32 -0.88 2.46
C PRO A 170 12.57 -0.45 3.74
N HIS A 171 13.09 0.48 4.52
CA HIS A 171 12.57 0.82 5.86
C HIS A 171 11.92 2.19 5.96
N GLY A 172 12.25 3.13 5.06
CA GLY A 172 11.71 4.49 5.03
C GLY A 172 12.42 5.48 5.95
N LEU A 173 13.68 5.23 6.34
CA LEU A 173 14.54 6.25 6.91
C LEU A 173 14.83 7.34 5.87
N ASP A 174 15.09 8.53 6.36
CA ASP A 174 15.24 9.71 5.52
C ASP A 174 16.43 9.58 4.54
N ASP A 175 16.12 9.76 3.26
CA ASP A 175 17.04 9.79 2.14
C ASP A 175 16.53 10.84 1.13
N GLU A 176 17.45 11.56 0.47
CA GLU A 176 17.07 12.62 -0.47
C GLU A 176 16.37 12.07 -1.71
N LYS A 177 16.73 10.85 -2.13
CA LYS A 177 16.15 10.15 -3.27
C LYS A 177 14.89 9.37 -2.91
N HIS A 178 14.57 9.19 -1.60
CA HIS A 178 13.38 8.48 -1.13
C HIS A 178 12.18 9.42 -1.11
N LYS A 179 11.49 9.54 -2.23
CA LYS A 179 10.35 10.44 -2.43
C LYS A 179 9.18 9.69 -3.05
N VAL A 180 8.03 9.79 -2.43
CA VAL A 180 6.82 9.05 -2.83
C VAL A 180 5.61 9.97 -2.81
N THR A 181 4.76 9.88 -3.82
CA THR A 181 3.52 10.65 -3.88
C THR A 181 2.40 9.92 -3.11
N ALA A 182 1.46 10.68 -2.54
CA ALA A 182 0.30 10.08 -1.86
C ALA A 182 -0.55 9.25 -2.83
N ARG A 183 -0.65 9.66 -4.09
CA ARG A 183 -1.34 8.94 -5.17
C ARG A 183 -0.70 7.57 -5.42
N ASP A 184 0.60 7.53 -5.59
CA ASP A 184 1.32 6.29 -5.87
C ASP A 184 1.28 5.35 -4.67
N LEU A 185 1.44 5.88 -3.46
CA LEU A 185 1.32 5.09 -2.24
C LEU A 185 -0.10 4.51 -2.06
N ALA A 186 -1.13 5.28 -2.43
CA ALA A 186 -2.52 4.79 -2.40
C ALA A 186 -2.72 3.64 -3.40
N ARG A 187 -2.19 3.76 -4.63
CA ARG A 187 -2.24 2.69 -5.64
C ARG A 187 -1.54 1.41 -5.17
N ILE A 188 -0.29 1.53 -4.73
CA ILE A 188 0.47 0.40 -4.15
C ILE A 188 -0.33 -0.26 -3.03
N SER A 189 -0.91 0.54 -2.14
CA SER A 189 -1.66 0.04 -0.99
C SER A 189 -2.96 -0.66 -1.41
N ALA A 190 -3.66 -0.15 -2.42
CA ALA A 190 -4.86 -0.78 -2.96
C ALA A 190 -4.56 -2.16 -3.55
N PHE A 191 -3.50 -2.29 -4.35
CA PHE A 191 -3.08 -3.59 -4.87
C PHE A 191 -2.58 -4.53 -3.77
N ALA A 192 -1.84 -4.02 -2.78
CA ALA A 192 -1.41 -4.82 -1.64
C ALA A 192 -2.60 -5.38 -0.85
N MET A 193 -3.67 -4.59 -0.68
CA MET A 193 -4.90 -5.01 0.01
C MET A 193 -5.76 -6.01 -0.78
N GLU A 194 -5.45 -6.33 -2.03
CA GLU A 194 -6.04 -7.46 -2.76
C GLU A 194 -5.33 -8.79 -2.46
N ASN A 195 -4.09 -8.74 -1.99
CA ASN A 195 -3.34 -9.93 -1.61
C ASN A 195 -3.76 -10.44 -0.23
N ASP A 196 -4.28 -11.67 -0.15
CA ASP A 196 -4.82 -12.24 1.10
C ASP A 196 -3.76 -12.37 2.19
N THR A 197 -2.53 -12.76 1.85
CA THR A 197 -1.42 -12.83 2.81
C THR A 197 -1.06 -11.45 3.36
N PHE A 198 -1.00 -10.45 2.50
CA PHE A 198 -0.75 -9.07 2.94
C PHE A 198 -1.85 -8.59 3.88
N LYS A 199 -3.13 -8.81 3.52
CA LYS A 199 -4.30 -8.46 4.37
C LYS A 199 -4.24 -9.15 5.73
N GLU A 200 -3.96 -10.45 5.74
CA GLU A 200 -3.81 -11.21 6.98
C GLU A 200 -2.78 -10.55 7.91
N ILE A 201 -1.59 -10.25 7.39
CA ILE A 201 -0.50 -9.66 8.17
C ILE A 201 -0.86 -8.28 8.70
N VAL A 202 -1.38 -7.37 7.86
CA VAL A 202 -1.62 -5.98 8.27
C VAL A 202 -2.85 -5.79 9.15
N SER A 203 -3.83 -6.70 9.06
CA SER A 203 -5.03 -6.71 9.90
C SER A 203 -4.81 -7.34 11.27
N ALA A 204 -3.73 -8.10 11.45
CA ALA A 204 -3.43 -8.74 12.71
C ALA A 204 -3.18 -7.71 13.82
N LYS A 205 -3.97 -7.82 14.91
CA LYS A 205 -3.82 -6.99 16.11
C LYS A 205 -2.63 -7.40 16.96
N TYR A 206 -2.38 -8.70 17.01
CA TYR A 206 -1.31 -9.33 17.78
C TYR A 206 -0.71 -10.49 16.97
N TYR A 207 0.56 -10.74 17.18
CA TYR A 207 1.27 -11.87 16.60
C TYR A 207 2.33 -12.40 17.56
N LYS A 208 2.58 -13.71 17.51
CA LYS A 208 3.64 -14.38 18.27
C LYS A 208 4.51 -15.13 17.26
N THR A 209 5.83 -14.86 17.27
CA THR A 209 6.78 -15.57 16.40
C THR A 209 6.91 -17.04 16.79
N SER A 210 7.27 -17.86 15.82
CA SER A 210 7.51 -19.30 15.98
C SER A 210 8.98 -19.68 16.16
N GLY A 211 9.92 -18.78 15.84
CA GLY A 211 11.36 -19.07 15.82
C GLY A 211 12.03 -19.20 17.21
N ASP A 212 13.36 -19.27 17.22
CA ASP A 212 14.19 -19.50 18.40
C ASP A 212 13.94 -18.51 19.55
N ALA A 213 13.72 -17.24 19.19
CA ALA A 213 13.41 -16.19 20.16
C ALA A 213 11.95 -15.74 19.98
N VAL A 214 11.09 -16.19 20.90
CA VAL A 214 9.66 -15.85 20.89
C VAL A 214 9.45 -14.36 21.14
N ARG A 215 8.77 -13.67 20.21
CA ARG A 215 8.37 -12.28 20.31
C ARG A 215 6.85 -12.14 20.29
N TYR A 216 6.31 -11.43 21.29
CA TYR A 216 4.89 -11.04 21.29
C TYR A 216 4.78 -9.63 20.73
N MET A 217 4.08 -9.48 19.63
CA MET A 217 3.97 -8.23 18.90
C MET A 217 2.53 -7.71 18.87
N LYS A 218 2.36 -6.45 19.32
CA LYS A 218 1.10 -5.72 19.17
C LYS A 218 1.22 -4.74 18.02
N ASN A 219 0.23 -4.70 17.14
CA ASN A 219 0.20 -3.74 16.04
C ASN A 219 0.15 -2.30 16.55
N LYS A 220 0.99 -1.43 15.97
CA LYS A 220 1.03 0.02 16.28
C LYS A 220 -0.12 0.80 15.63
N ASN A 221 -0.83 0.21 14.65
CA ASN A 221 -1.95 0.85 13.97
C ASN A 221 -3.19 0.88 14.88
N LYS A 222 -3.49 2.05 15.43
CA LYS A 222 -4.64 2.25 16.33
C LYS A 222 -5.99 2.10 15.63
N MET A 223 -6.06 2.32 14.30
CA MET A 223 -7.31 2.16 13.53
C MET A 223 -7.91 0.77 13.72
N LEU A 224 -7.07 -0.28 13.74
CA LEU A 224 -7.52 -1.67 13.95
C LEU A 224 -8.28 -1.91 15.25
N PHE A 225 -8.13 -1.03 16.23
CA PHE A 225 -8.75 -1.17 17.55
C PHE A 225 -9.95 -0.25 17.74
N ASN A 226 -10.00 0.87 16.99
CA ASN A 226 -10.87 2.00 17.29
C ASN A 226 -11.81 2.39 16.14
N TYR A 227 -11.57 1.90 14.90
CA TYR A 227 -12.35 2.29 13.73
C TYR A 227 -13.07 1.08 13.13
N GLU A 228 -14.37 1.19 12.93
CA GLU A 228 -15.20 0.13 12.38
C GLU A 228 -14.80 -0.26 10.96
N GLY A 229 -14.62 -1.56 10.74
CA GLY A 229 -14.19 -2.10 9.45
C GLY A 229 -12.70 -1.94 9.15
N ALA A 230 -11.90 -1.34 10.05
CA ALA A 230 -10.46 -1.19 9.82
C ALA A 230 -9.74 -2.54 9.72
N ASP A 231 -8.98 -2.72 8.64
CA ASP A 231 -8.24 -3.94 8.32
C ASP A 231 -6.78 -3.70 7.90
N GLY A 232 -6.27 -2.49 8.08
CA GLY A 232 -4.86 -2.16 7.80
C GLY A 232 -4.56 -0.67 7.97
N VAL A 233 -3.41 -0.19 7.56
CA VAL A 233 -2.28 -0.83 6.90
C VAL A 233 -0.98 -0.50 7.67
N LYS A 234 -0.50 0.78 7.68
CA LYS A 234 0.82 1.12 8.21
C LYS A 234 0.94 2.55 8.69
N THR A 235 1.62 2.73 9.81
CA THR A 235 2.03 4.04 10.37
C THR A 235 3.47 4.37 9.99
N GLY A 236 3.78 5.67 9.89
CA GLY A 236 5.13 6.17 9.68
C GLY A 236 5.39 7.47 10.43
N TYR A 237 6.64 7.69 10.84
CA TYR A 237 7.09 8.94 11.42
C TYR A 237 8.61 9.07 11.31
N THR A 238 9.07 10.20 10.78
CA THR A 238 10.41 10.76 10.99
C THR A 238 10.27 12.26 11.25
N LYS A 239 11.34 12.93 11.68
CA LYS A 239 11.29 14.39 11.83
C LYS A 239 11.03 15.09 10.50
N LYS A 240 11.52 14.52 9.39
CA LYS A 240 11.41 15.09 8.04
C LYS A 240 10.05 14.82 7.40
N SER A 241 9.50 13.59 7.56
CA SER A 241 8.20 13.21 6.99
C SER A 241 7.00 13.72 7.79
N GLY A 242 7.18 14.07 9.06
CA GLY A 242 6.06 14.21 9.98
C GLY A 242 5.32 12.88 10.21
N ARG A 243 4.08 12.95 10.66
CA ARG A 243 3.24 11.77 10.90
C ARG A 243 2.55 11.34 9.60
N CYS A 244 2.70 10.06 9.27
CA CYS A 244 2.11 9.43 8.09
C CYS A 244 1.28 8.22 8.50
N LEU A 245 0.16 8.02 7.81
CA LEU A 245 -0.70 6.86 8.01
C LEU A 245 -1.27 6.42 6.66
N VAL A 246 -1.18 5.13 6.40
CA VAL A 246 -2.03 4.46 5.42
C VAL A 246 -3.04 3.64 6.22
N ALA A 247 -4.32 3.94 6.07
CA ALA A 247 -5.39 3.22 6.72
C ALA A 247 -6.32 2.60 5.68
N SER A 248 -6.78 1.38 5.94
CA SER A 248 -7.76 0.67 5.13
C SER A 248 -8.94 0.28 6.01
N ALA A 249 -10.13 0.31 5.41
CA ALA A 249 -11.34 -0.23 6.02
C ALA A 249 -12.28 -0.79 4.96
N GLU A 250 -13.02 -1.83 5.36
CA GLU A 250 -14.07 -2.45 4.55
C GLU A 250 -15.42 -2.35 5.26
N ARG A 251 -16.46 -1.92 4.53
CA ARG A 251 -17.87 -1.92 4.99
C ARG A 251 -18.77 -2.31 3.83
N ASN A 252 -19.72 -3.20 4.08
CA ASN A 252 -20.69 -3.65 3.07
C ASN A 252 -20.04 -4.14 1.75
N GLY A 253 -18.90 -4.83 1.85
CA GLY A 253 -18.17 -5.37 0.71
C GLY A 253 -17.39 -4.34 -0.11
N ARG A 254 -17.33 -3.06 0.32
CA ARG A 254 -16.50 -2.03 -0.31
C ARG A 254 -15.33 -1.67 0.57
N ARG A 255 -14.14 -1.62 -0.02
CA ARG A 255 -12.90 -1.26 0.68
C ARG A 255 -12.31 0.04 0.15
N PHE A 256 -11.96 0.93 1.08
CA PHE A 256 -11.23 2.15 0.79
C PHE A 256 -9.89 2.18 1.52
N VAL A 257 -8.89 2.77 0.86
CA VAL A 257 -7.60 3.08 1.48
C VAL A 257 -7.42 4.59 1.52
N SER A 258 -7.13 5.13 2.69
CA SER A 258 -6.71 6.51 2.89
C SER A 258 -5.21 6.59 3.16
N VAL A 259 -4.53 7.49 2.49
CA VAL A 259 -3.13 7.85 2.70
C VAL A 259 -3.09 9.28 3.21
N VAL A 260 -2.46 9.52 4.35
CA VAL A 260 -2.17 10.87 4.85
C VAL A 260 -0.67 11.00 5.14
N ILE A 261 -0.05 12.07 4.64
CA ILE A 261 1.38 12.36 4.76
C ILE A 261 1.53 13.70 5.45
N ASN A 262 2.43 13.76 6.48
CA ASN A 262 2.71 14.96 7.26
C ASN A 262 1.46 15.59 7.89
N ARG A 263 0.62 14.79 8.54
CA ARG A 263 -0.60 15.24 9.24
C ARG A 263 -0.48 15.01 10.75
N TYR A 264 -0.57 16.11 11.54
CA TYR A 264 -0.47 16.00 13.01
C TYR A 264 -1.55 15.08 13.59
N ASN A 265 -2.78 15.23 13.11
CA ASN A 265 -3.93 14.44 13.54
C ASN A 265 -4.21 13.24 12.60
N MET A 266 -3.16 12.53 12.17
CA MET A 266 -3.25 11.48 11.13
C MET A 266 -4.38 10.46 11.36
N TRP A 267 -4.73 10.14 12.61
CA TRP A 267 -5.81 9.21 12.95
C TRP A 267 -7.17 9.81 12.59
N GLN A 268 -7.48 11.00 13.13
CA GLN A 268 -8.74 11.68 12.89
C GLN A 268 -8.92 12.05 11.40
N ASP A 269 -7.83 12.49 10.76
CA ASP A 269 -7.87 12.82 9.33
C ASP A 269 -8.21 11.57 8.50
N SER A 270 -7.59 10.41 8.79
CA SER A 270 -7.90 9.15 8.10
C SER A 270 -9.33 8.67 8.37
N GLU A 271 -9.83 8.75 9.62
CA GLU A 271 -11.22 8.44 9.96
C GLU A 271 -12.19 9.30 9.17
N ASN A 272 -11.97 10.63 9.15
CA ASN A 272 -12.82 11.57 8.42
C ASN A 272 -12.84 11.29 6.91
N LEU A 273 -11.68 10.97 6.33
CA LEU A 273 -11.55 10.65 4.91
C LEU A 273 -12.28 9.34 4.56
N LEU A 274 -12.09 8.29 5.36
CA LEU A 274 -12.77 7.01 5.16
C LEU A 274 -14.28 7.13 5.35
N ASN A 275 -14.75 7.86 6.38
CA ASN A 275 -16.19 8.10 6.57
C ASN A 275 -16.81 8.78 5.36
N LYS A 276 -16.17 9.83 4.83
CA LYS A 276 -16.63 10.50 3.59
C LYS A 276 -16.67 9.58 2.39
N ALA A 277 -15.66 8.69 2.25
CA ALA A 277 -15.64 7.70 1.17
C ALA A 277 -16.84 6.75 1.26
N PHE A 278 -17.14 6.21 2.44
CA PHE A 278 -18.29 5.34 2.65
C PHE A 278 -19.62 6.07 2.48
N GLU A 279 -19.75 7.31 2.96
CA GLU A 279 -20.95 8.13 2.74
C GLU A 279 -21.22 8.37 1.25
N GLN A 280 -20.20 8.67 0.46
CA GLN A 280 -20.33 8.85 -1.00
C GLN A 280 -20.73 7.55 -1.68
N ALA A 281 -20.12 6.43 -1.29
CA ALA A 281 -20.42 5.12 -1.83
C ALA A 281 -21.87 4.67 -1.56
N ASN A 282 -22.45 5.05 -0.41
CA ASN A 282 -23.84 4.73 -0.06
C ASN A 282 -24.87 5.59 -0.78
N ARG A 283 -24.46 6.70 -1.43
CA ARG A 283 -25.33 7.61 -2.19
C ARG A 283 -25.33 7.32 -3.70
N ALA A 284 -24.38 6.51 -4.17
CA ALA A 284 -24.21 6.14 -5.57
C ALA A 284 -24.91 4.83 -5.90
#